data_6df78689f866b87aef5c0bb2ba33a4cf
#
_entry.id   6df78689f866b87aef5c0bb2ba33a4cf
#
_cell.length_a   1.000
_cell.length_b   1.000
_cell.length_c   1.000
_cell.angle_alpha   90.00
_cell.angle_beta   90.00
_cell.angle_gamma   90.00
#
_symmetry.space_group_name_H-M   'P 1'
#
loop_
_entity.id
_entity.type
_entity.pdbx_description
1 polymer ?
#
loop_
_entity_poly.entity_id
_entity_poly.type
_entity_poly.pdbx_seq_one_letter_code
_entity_poly.pdbx_strand_id
1 'polypeptide(L)'
;MISTTIDEVFTLTEQIGLFQQESDINNFNEANSLSVSFIERYKKLKREQPYHINVIDLLRANENAHSRILLHLLKQNVNGKYEILESFLHTLFPKFNHTIEKPQLTSEKHRIDLLVQERGKYAIIFENKIHDAVIQKNQIARYIDKMKGLGYSEKQIYVLYLPPNDSNHPNDCCWKLEQSHCKECDRINVHSKCIEGESYLPAFEERYSHLTFRDDILPWLKSDVLPNCRIKDSYLQSTVVQYIDHLEGLFDIREINKKMNMELQDYIKQTLKFEEKPEHNLVLVKSKIDDLNKVINQLNSLKERTENDCWELWQNQLRTDFPHYKVIDCKDESKKNILRKVGVIIETNGLKFSVLIEKEVNIYYGIGRHYSSETIITDVSDLVAPVLDELSGFERTEWWYGWKYTSFENGYMRLKALIKEVEKSCMV
;
A
#
# COMPACT_ATOMS: atom_id res chain seq x y z
N MET A 1 -65.37 -4.06 10.95
CA MET A 1 -64.80 -3.14 9.95
C MET A 1 -63.25 -2.93 10.12
N ILE A 2 -62.68 -2.99 11.33
CA ILE A 2 -61.24 -2.78 11.53
C ILE A 2 -60.39 -4.02 11.17
N SER A 3 -60.99 -5.24 11.26
CA SER A 3 -60.26 -6.48 10.95
C SER A 3 -59.96 -6.66 9.44
N THR A 4 -60.89 -6.24 8.58
CA THR A 4 -60.74 -6.34 7.12
C THR A 4 -59.62 -5.44 6.58
N THR A 5 -59.44 -4.28 7.18
CA THR A 5 -58.40 -3.31 6.78
C THR A 5 -56.97 -3.75 7.15
N ILE A 6 -56.81 -4.52 8.24
CA ILE A 6 -55.49 -5.04 8.66
C ILE A 6 -55.03 -6.17 7.73
N ASP A 7 -55.91 -7.10 7.37
CA ASP A 7 -55.59 -8.20 6.44
C ASP A 7 -55.26 -7.66 5.03
N GLU A 8 -55.98 -6.61 4.58
CA GLU A 8 -55.67 -5.93 3.31
C GLU A 8 -54.27 -5.26 3.34
N VAL A 9 -53.91 -4.64 4.46
CA VAL A 9 -52.59 -4.03 4.63
C VAL A 9 -51.46 -5.09 4.68
N PHE A 10 -51.68 -6.22 5.37
CA PHE A 10 -50.73 -7.35 5.37
C PHE A 10 -50.53 -7.94 3.97
N THR A 11 -51.64 -8.18 3.25
CA THR A 11 -51.61 -8.69 1.86
C THR A 11 -50.89 -7.72 0.93
N LEU A 12 -51.16 -6.43 1.05
CA LEU A 12 -50.45 -5.39 0.26
C LEU A 12 -48.98 -5.32 0.58
N THR A 13 -48.61 -5.44 1.88
CA THR A 13 -47.18 -5.44 2.33
C THR A 13 -46.43 -6.66 1.81
N GLU A 14 -47.09 -7.83 1.80
CA GLU A 14 -46.53 -9.06 1.24
C GLU A 14 -46.37 -8.97 -0.29
N GLN A 15 -47.35 -8.41 -1.00
CA GLN A 15 -47.26 -8.17 -2.44
C GLN A 15 -46.16 -7.15 -2.79
N ILE A 16 -46.02 -6.09 -2.02
CA ILE A 16 -44.92 -5.10 -2.17
C ILE A 16 -43.57 -5.78 -1.93
N GLY A 17 -43.48 -6.64 -0.90
CA GLY A 17 -42.23 -7.39 -0.60
C GLY A 17 -41.86 -8.32 -1.76
N LEU A 18 -42.82 -9.07 -2.32
CA LEU A 18 -42.59 -9.93 -3.48
C LEU A 18 -42.18 -9.14 -4.73
N PHE A 19 -42.85 -8.00 -4.99
CA PHE A 19 -42.53 -7.14 -6.12
C PHE A 19 -41.14 -6.52 -5.98
N GLN A 20 -40.73 -6.10 -4.77
CA GLN A 20 -39.38 -5.64 -4.50
C GLN A 20 -38.36 -6.74 -4.71
N GLN A 21 -38.62 -7.95 -4.26
CA GLN A 21 -37.75 -9.11 -4.44
C GLN A 21 -37.57 -9.48 -5.92
N GLU A 22 -38.64 -9.49 -6.71
CA GLU A 22 -38.58 -9.68 -8.16
C GLU A 22 -37.78 -8.57 -8.85
N SER A 23 -38.01 -7.32 -8.47
CA SER A 23 -37.27 -6.17 -8.99
C SER A 23 -35.78 -6.27 -8.67
N ASP A 24 -35.42 -6.65 -7.43
CA ASP A 24 -34.03 -6.82 -7.02
C ASP A 24 -33.34 -7.96 -7.79
N ILE A 25 -34.05 -9.09 -8.04
CA ILE A 25 -33.52 -10.20 -8.85
C ILE A 25 -33.30 -9.76 -10.30
N ASN A 26 -34.24 -9.03 -10.90
CA ASN A 26 -34.11 -8.53 -12.26
C ASN A 26 -32.94 -7.55 -12.39
N ASN A 27 -32.79 -6.60 -11.45
CA ASN A 27 -31.69 -5.64 -11.40
C ASN A 27 -30.34 -6.35 -11.25
N PHE A 28 -30.28 -7.40 -10.42
CA PHE A 28 -29.10 -8.24 -10.27
C PHE A 28 -28.73 -8.95 -11.57
N ASN A 29 -29.71 -9.56 -12.25
CA ASN A 29 -29.49 -10.26 -13.53
C ASN A 29 -29.00 -9.29 -14.61
N GLU A 30 -29.57 -8.09 -14.68
CA GLU A 30 -29.11 -7.06 -15.61
C GLU A 30 -27.68 -6.58 -15.29
N ALA A 31 -27.36 -6.33 -14.01
CA ALA A 31 -26.02 -5.93 -13.60
C ALA A 31 -24.99 -7.02 -13.91
N ASN A 32 -25.33 -8.27 -13.67
CA ASN A 32 -24.47 -9.42 -13.99
C ASN A 32 -24.28 -9.57 -15.51
N SER A 33 -25.34 -9.45 -16.31
CA SER A 33 -25.30 -9.50 -17.76
C SER A 33 -24.42 -8.36 -18.33
N LEU A 34 -24.58 -7.15 -17.82
CA LEU A 34 -23.73 -6.01 -18.18
C LEU A 34 -22.26 -6.28 -17.86
N SER A 35 -21.97 -6.84 -16.67
CA SER A 35 -20.61 -7.15 -16.25
C SER A 35 -19.96 -8.21 -17.14
N VAL A 36 -20.66 -9.28 -17.47
CA VAL A 36 -20.16 -10.34 -18.35
C VAL A 36 -19.87 -9.80 -19.75
N SER A 37 -20.84 -9.09 -20.34
CA SER A 37 -20.70 -8.53 -21.69
C SER A 37 -19.61 -7.45 -21.75
N PHE A 38 -19.43 -6.65 -20.69
CA PHE A 38 -18.34 -5.70 -20.56
C PHE A 38 -16.97 -6.40 -20.54
N ILE A 39 -16.83 -7.47 -19.75
CA ILE A 39 -15.59 -8.24 -19.66
C ILE A 39 -15.24 -8.86 -21.01
N GLU A 40 -16.22 -9.40 -21.74
CA GLU A 40 -16.00 -9.95 -23.07
C GLU A 40 -15.55 -8.88 -24.07
N ARG A 41 -16.22 -7.72 -24.06
CA ARG A 41 -15.83 -6.57 -24.90
C ARG A 41 -14.44 -6.07 -24.55
N TYR A 42 -14.12 -5.92 -23.26
CA TYR A 42 -12.80 -5.54 -22.78
C TYR A 42 -11.71 -6.52 -23.26
N LYS A 43 -11.93 -7.83 -23.10
CA LYS A 43 -10.98 -8.87 -23.56
C LYS A 43 -10.77 -8.80 -25.07
N LYS A 44 -11.82 -8.53 -25.83
CA LYS A 44 -11.73 -8.36 -27.29
C LYS A 44 -10.88 -7.15 -27.65
N LEU A 45 -11.22 -5.98 -27.13
CA LEU A 45 -10.46 -4.74 -27.38
C LEU A 45 -9.00 -4.86 -26.96
N LYS A 46 -8.73 -5.51 -25.82
CA LYS A 46 -7.36 -5.75 -25.36
C LYS A 46 -6.56 -6.64 -26.30
N ARG A 47 -7.17 -7.63 -26.95
CA ARG A 47 -6.49 -8.48 -27.96
C ARG A 47 -6.21 -7.75 -29.27
N GLU A 48 -7.03 -6.76 -29.62
CA GLU A 48 -6.90 -5.94 -30.83
C GLU A 48 -5.89 -4.80 -30.66
N GLN A 49 -5.43 -4.55 -29.42
CA GLN A 49 -4.41 -3.52 -29.18
C GLN A 49 -3.06 -3.93 -29.77
N PRO A 50 -2.29 -2.95 -30.29
CA PRO A 50 -0.93 -3.22 -30.76
C PRO A 50 -0.07 -3.70 -29.58
N TYR A 51 0.93 -4.52 -29.90
CA TYR A 51 1.88 -4.98 -28.89
C TYR A 51 2.64 -3.81 -28.29
N HIS A 52 2.60 -3.72 -26.95
CA HIS A 52 3.22 -2.65 -26.19
C HIS A 52 4.14 -3.25 -25.12
N ILE A 53 5.42 -2.85 -25.16
CA ILE A 53 6.40 -3.23 -24.16
C ILE A 53 6.93 -1.98 -23.47
N ASN A 54 6.85 -1.97 -22.13
CA ASN A 54 7.59 -1.06 -21.29
C ASN A 54 8.45 -1.88 -20.32
N VAL A 55 9.76 -1.66 -20.33
CA VAL A 55 10.71 -2.44 -19.51
C VAL A 55 10.48 -2.18 -18.02
N ILE A 56 10.06 -0.98 -17.65
CA ILE A 56 9.79 -0.59 -16.25
C ILE A 56 8.56 -1.35 -15.73
N ASP A 57 7.50 -1.49 -16.57
CA ASP A 57 6.32 -2.30 -16.24
C ASP A 57 6.68 -3.78 -16.04
N LEU A 58 7.50 -4.33 -16.94
CA LEU A 58 7.94 -5.73 -16.87
C LEU A 58 8.72 -6.02 -15.59
N LEU A 59 9.54 -5.08 -15.14
CA LEU A 59 10.34 -5.19 -13.92
C LEU A 59 9.54 -4.89 -12.64
N ARG A 60 8.28 -4.49 -12.77
CA ARG A 60 7.39 -4.15 -11.63
C ARG A 60 8.07 -3.15 -10.68
N ALA A 61 8.46 -2.00 -11.22
CA ALA A 61 9.18 -1.00 -10.48
C ALA A 61 8.45 -0.64 -9.17
N ASN A 62 9.15 -0.79 -8.04
CA ASN A 62 8.69 -0.39 -6.71
C ASN A 62 9.11 1.07 -6.40
N GLU A 63 8.76 1.60 -5.23
CA GLU A 63 9.09 2.97 -4.81
C GLU A 63 10.60 3.26 -4.89
N ASN A 64 11.45 2.31 -4.48
CA ASN A 64 12.89 2.45 -4.58
C ASN A 64 13.39 2.52 -6.04
N ALA A 65 12.74 1.80 -6.96
CA ALA A 65 13.06 1.86 -8.38
C ALA A 65 12.71 3.24 -8.95
N HIS A 66 11.55 3.80 -8.61
CA HIS A 66 11.17 5.16 -9.00
C HIS A 66 12.13 6.21 -8.46
N SER A 67 12.53 6.10 -7.19
CA SER A 67 13.51 6.99 -6.58
C SER A 67 14.87 6.92 -7.28
N ARG A 68 15.31 5.72 -7.70
CA ARG A 68 16.54 5.55 -8.49
C ARG A 68 16.42 6.12 -9.90
N ILE A 69 15.27 5.95 -10.57
CA ILE A 69 15.04 6.56 -11.91
C ILE A 69 15.12 8.08 -11.79
N LEU A 70 14.40 8.70 -10.85
CA LEU A 70 14.46 10.14 -10.60
C LEU A 70 15.88 10.59 -10.27
N LEU A 71 16.58 9.86 -9.38
CA LEU A 71 17.99 10.14 -9.04
C LEU A 71 18.85 10.24 -10.30
N HIS A 72 18.76 9.24 -11.18
CA HIS A 72 19.61 9.18 -12.38
C HIS A 72 19.24 10.26 -13.40
N LEU A 73 17.97 10.65 -13.50
CA LEU A 73 17.55 11.80 -14.32
C LEU A 73 18.10 13.10 -13.74
N LEU A 74 17.88 13.37 -12.45
CA LEU A 74 18.33 14.60 -11.78
C LEU A 74 19.85 14.72 -11.70
N LYS A 75 20.57 13.58 -11.70
CA LYS A 75 22.03 13.54 -11.66
C LYS A 75 22.71 13.81 -13.00
N GLN A 76 21.94 13.87 -14.10
CA GLN A 76 22.53 14.15 -15.40
C GLN A 76 23.27 15.48 -15.38
N ASN A 77 24.53 15.44 -15.80
CA ASN A 77 25.42 16.59 -15.82
C ASN A 77 26.05 16.72 -17.21
N VAL A 78 25.90 17.87 -17.82
CA VAL A 78 26.51 18.20 -19.11
C VAL A 78 27.37 19.45 -18.93
N ASN A 79 28.68 19.31 -19.08
CA ASN A 79 29.64 20.43 -18.94
C ASN A 79 29.53 21.16 -17.58
N GLY A 80 29.30 20.43 -16.48
CA GLY A 80 29.16 21.02 -15.16
C GLY A 80 27.77 21.56 -14.81
N LYS A 81 26.81 21.47 -15.72
CA LYS A 81 25.42 21.93 -15.51
C LYS A 81 24.47 20.77 -15.28
N TYR A 82 23.64 20.88 -14.27
CA TYR A 82 22.60 19.90 -13.88
C TYR A 82 21.23 20.37 -14.42
N GLU A 83 21.12 20.48 -15.75
CA GLU A 83 19.95 21.09 -16.42
C GLU A 83 18.62 20.48 -15.98
N ILE A 84 18.54 19.16 -15.81
CA ILE A 84 17.31 18.47 -15.38
C ILE A 84 16.99 18.79 -13.91
N LEU A 85 17.98 18.84 -13.03
CA LEU A 85 17.79 19.21 -11.63
C LEU A 85 17.39 20.68 -11.49
N GLU A 86 18.06 21.55 -12.21
CA GLU A 86 17.73 22.99 -12.25
C GLU A 86 16.31 23.23 -12.74
N SER A 87 15.91 22.54 -13.82
CA SER A 87 14.55 22.58 -14.35
C SER A 87 13.53 22.08 -13.31
N PHE A 88 13.81 20.93 -12.68
CA PHE A 88 12.95 20.37 -11.62
C PHE A 88 12.70 21.39 -10.51
N LEU A 89 13.78 21.96 -9.97
CA LEU A 89 13.68 22.87 -8.83
C LEU A 89 13.02 24.20 -9.23
N HIS A 90 13.32 24.73 -10.43
CA HIS A 90 12.70 25.95 -10.92
C HIS A 90 11.20 25.79 -11.17
N THR A 91 10.80 24.68 -11.79
CA THR A 91 9.42 24.48 -12.23
C THR A 91 8.53 23.94 -11.09
N LEU A 92 9.00 22.95 -10.36
CA LEU A 92 8.19 22.24 -9.36
C LEU A 92 8.43 22.72 -7.92
N PHE A 93 9.57 23.35 -7.65
CA PHE A 93 9.89 23.81 -6.30
C PHE A 93 10.44 25.23 -6.28
N PRO A 94 9.67 26.23 -6.73
CA PRO A 94 10.14 27.62 -6.83
C PRO A 94 10.50 28.27 -5.48
N LYS A 95 10.13 27.67 -4.36
CA LYS A 95 10.55 28.09 -3.01
C LYS A 95 12.04 27.84 -2.75
N PHE A 96 12.69 26.99 -3.55
CA PHE A 96 14.12 26.73 -3.46
C PHE A 96 14.92 27.86 -4.13
N ASN A 97 15.75 28.55 -3.36
CA ASN A 97 16.43 29.77 -3.79
C ASN A 97 17.97 29.67 -3.79
N HIS A 98 18.53 28.47 -3.76
CA HIS A 98 19.97 28.25 -3.81
C HIS A 98 20.44 27.97 -5.25
N THR A 99 21.66 28.43 -5.57
CA THR A 99 22.35 28.04 -6.80
C THR A 99 22.91 26.62 -6.67
N ILE A 100 22.82 25.84 -7.74
CA ILE A 100 23.33 24.49 -7.83
C ILE A 100 24.73 24.52 -8.43
N GLU A 101 25.73 24.11 -7.66
CA GLU A 101 27.12 24.10 -8.12
C GLU A 101 27.73 22.69 -8.10
N LYS A 102 27.72 22.04 -6.94
CA LYS A 102 28.30 20.70 -6.72
C LYS A 102 27.36 19.81 -5.92
N PRO A 103 26.17 19.53 -6.42
CA PRO A 103 25.17 18.75 -5.70
C PRO A 103 25.63 17.30 -5.59
N GLN A 104 25.38 16.70 -4.43
CA GLN A 104 25.51 15.27 -4.18
C GLN A 104 24.11 14.68 -4.15
N LEU A 105 23.83 13.74 -5.06
CA LEU A 105 22.55 13.06 -5.15
C LEU A 105 22.73 11.59 -4.75
N THR A 106 21.91 11.13 -3.82
CA THR A 106 21.94 9.74 -3.34
C THR A 106 20.54 9.21 -3.14
N SER A 107 20.32 7.90 -3.37
CA SER A 107 19.09 7.18 -2.99
C SER A 107 19.37 6.24 -1.83
N GLU A 108 18.33 5.99 -1.02
CA GLU A 108 18.34 5.06 0.13
C GLU A 108 19.39 5.38 1.22
N LYS A 109 20.17 6.44 1.05
CA LYS A 109 21.14 6.88 2.04
C LYS A 109 20.43 7.46 3.26
N HIS A 110 20.76 6.99 4.45
CA HIS A 110 20.11 7.35 5.71
C HIS A 110 18.61 6.96 5.74
N ARG A 111 18.18 5.98 4.94
CA ARG A 111 16.78 5.58 4.72
C ARG A 111 15.93 6.68 4.09
N ILE A 112 16.54 7.66 3.44
CA ILE A 112 15.87 8.69 2.65
C ILE A 112 15.80 8.21 1.21
N ASP A 113 14.61 8.23 0.61
CA ASP A 113 14.37 7.68 -0.71
C ASP A 113 15.22 8.34 -1.78
N LEU A 114 15.30 9.68 -1.76
CA LEU A 114 16.23 10.45 -2.56
C LEU A 114 16.66 11.70 -1.78
N LEU A 115 17.96 11.96 -1.76
CA LEU A 115 18.56 13.11 -1.09
C LEU A 115 19.41 13.88 -2.07
N VAL A 116 19.13 15.17 -2.24
CA VAL A 116 19.95 16.14 -2.98
C VAL A 116 20.55 17.11 -1.97
N GLN A 117 21.88 17.17 -1.89
CA GLN A 117 22.53 18.03 -0.91
C GLN A 117 23.79 18.68 -1.45
N GLU A 118 24.10 19.87 -0.97
CA GLU A 118 25.37 20.54 -1.16
C GLU A 118 25.90 20.98 0.22
N ARG A 119 27.08 20.50 0.58
CA ARG A 119 27.62 20.67 1.93
C ARG A 119 27.69 22.15 2.32
N GLY A 120 27.07 22.46 3.47
CA GLY A 120 27.04 23.82 4.03
C GLY A 120 26.04 24.77 3.36
N LYS A 121 25.35 24.34 2.30
CA LYS A 121 24.37 25.16 1.59
C LYS A 121 22.93 24.68 1.82
N TYR A 122 22.61 23.45 1.38
CA TYR A 122 21.26 22.91 1.47
C TYR A 122 21.21 21.39 1.50
N ALA A 123 20.11 20.85 1.98
CA ALA A 123 19.70 19.45 1.87
C ALA A 123 18.21 19.36 1.49
N ILE A 124 17.89 18.68 0.40
CA ILE A 124 16.52 18.45 -0.07
C ILE A 124 16.21 16.96 0.11
N ILE A 125 15.28 16.67 0.98
CA ILE A 125 14.77 15.35 1.30
C ILE A 125 13.59 15.05 0.40
N PHE A 126 13.62 13.95 -0.33
CA PHE A 126 12.49 13.44 -1.10
C PHE A 126 11.95 12.18 -0.42
N GLU A 127 10.68 12.17 -0.14
CA GLU A 127 9.93 11.01 0.34
C GLU A 127 8.97 10.54 -0.75
N ASN A 128 9.21 9.36 -1.28
CA ASN A 128 8.46 8.79 -2.40
C ASN A 128 7.37 7.83 -1.91
N LYS A 129 6.13 8.07 -2.34
CA LYS A 129 4.94 7.27 -2.01
C LYS A 129 4.12 6.91 -3.24
N ILE A 130 4.77 6.70 -4.38
CA ILE A 130 4.09 6.47 -5.67
C ILE A 130 3.13 5.26 -5.67
N HIS A 131 3.33 4.29 -4.79
CA HIS A 131 2.47 3.12 -4.63
C HIS A 131 1.61 3.17 -3.36
N ASP A 132 1.35 4.36 -2.82
CA ASP A 132 0.55 4.57 -1.60
C ASP A 132 1.03 3.74 -0.39
N ALA A 133 2.35 3.51 -0.29
CA ALA A 133 2.91 2.82 0.87
C ALA A 133 2.57 3.57 2.17
N VAL A 134 2.32 2.80 3.22
CA VAL A 134 1.94 3.33 4.53
C VAL A 134 2.96 4.33 5.03
N ILE A 135 2.49 5.51 5.39
CA ILE A 135 3.31 6.58 5.98
C ILE A 135 3.72 6.13 7.38
N GLN A 136 5.03 6.05 7.62
CA GLN A 136 5.56 5.67 8.92
C GLN A 136 5.51 6.84 9.90
N LYS A 137 5.12 6.54 11.15
CA LYS A 137 5.20 7.51 12.24
C LYS A 137 6.64 8.06 12.34
N ASN A 138 6.78 9.38 12.58
CA ASN A 138 8.04 10.09 12.76
C ASN A 138 9.00 10.07 11.55
N GLN A 139 8.57 9.64 10.38
CA GLN A 139 9.44 9.41 9.22
C GLN A 139 10.16 10.69 8.79
N ILE A 140 9.41 11.74 8.48
CA ILE A 140 9.97 13.03 8.03
C ILE A 140 10.80 13.69 9.13
N ALA A 141 10.31 13.65 10.37
CA ALA A 141 11.04 14.21 11.52
C ALA A 141 12.43 13.57 11.71
N ARG A 142 12.52 12.24 11.58
CA ARG A 142 13.81 11.54 11.66
C ARG A 142 14.79 11.96 10.56
N TYR A 143 14.28 12.22 9.36
CA TYR A 143 15.13 12.69 8.26
C TYR A 143 15.63 14.11 8.49
N ILE A 144 14.78 15.01 8.97
CA ILE A 144 15.15 16.37 9.34
C ILE A 144 16.23 16.34 10.44
N ASP A 145 15.99 15.57 11.51
CA ASP A 145 16.94 15.43 12.62
C ASP A 145 18.28 14.86 12.14
N LYS A 146 18.24 13.87 11.24
CA LYS A 146 19.45 13.32 10.61
C LYS A 146 20.24 14.39 9.85
N MET A 147 19.57 15.26 9.10
CA MET A 147 20.25 16.36 8.38
C MET A 147 20.81 17.40 9.34
N LYS A 148 20.10 17.73 10.41
CA LYS A 148 20.61 18.59 11.49
C LYS A 148 21.87 18.00 12.13
N GLY A 149 21.89 16.69 12.40
CA GLY A 149 23.06 15.97 12.90
C GLY A 149 24.26 15.93 11.93
N LEU A 150 24.02 16.15 10.63
CA LEU A 150 25.07 16.29 9.60
C LEU A 150 25.56 17.74 9.43
N GLY A 151 25.06 18.67 10.24
CA GLY A 151 25.51 20.07 10.30
C GLY A 151 24.70 21.04 9.45
N TYR A 152 23.54 20.63 8.89
CA TYR A 152 22.62 21.57 8.24
C TYR A 152 21.77 22.28 9.29
N SER A 153 21.66 23.58 9.19
CA SER A 153 20.65 24.33 9.94
C SER A 153 19.24 23.99 9.41
N GLU A 154 18.23 24.14 10.23
CA GLU A 154 16.85 23.89 9.85
C GLU A 154 16.43 24.67 8.60
N LYS A 155 16.90 25.92 8.47
CA LYS A 155 16.65 26.79 7.30
C LYS A 155 17.27 26.29 5.99
N GLN A 156 18.23 25.38 6.05
CA GLN A 156 18.90 24.78 4.89
C GLN A 156 18.28 23.43 4.47
N ILE A 157 17.29 22.94 5.22
CA ILE A 157 16.64 21.66 4.96
C ILE A 157 15.30 21.91 4.28
N TYR A 158 15.04 21.18 3.20
CA TYR A 158 13.84 21.19 2.40
C TYR A 158 13.24 19.79 2.34
N VAL A 159 11.92 19.68 2.22
CA VAL A 159 11.21 18.40 2.16
C VAL A 159 10.26 18.40 0.97
N LEU A 160 10.40 17.39 0.11
CA LEU A 160 9.51 17.13 -1.01
C LEU A 160 8.85 15.77 -0.78
N TYR A 161 7.54 15.76 -0.71
CA TYR A 161 6.72 14.57 -0.55
C TYR A 161 6.07 14.24 -1.89
N LEU A 162 6.27 13.01 -2.38
CA LEU A 162 5.94 12.58 -3.73
C LEU A 162 4.92 11.42 -3.74
N PRO A 163 3.61 11.66 -3.51
CA PRO A 163 2.58 10.64 -3.64
C PRO A 163 2.16 10.45 -5.11
N PRO A 164 1.35 9.40 -5.42
CA PRO A 164 0.84 9.19 -6.78
C PRO A 164 -0.08 10.32 -7.24
N ASN A 165 -0.95 10.80 -6.36
CA ASN A 165 -1.94 11.85 -6.58
C ASN A 165 -2.17 12.64 -5.28
N ASP A 166 -3.07 13.62 -5.31
CA ASP A 166 -3.34 14.53 -4.18
C ASP A 166 -4.13 13.93 -3.02
N SER A 167 -4.46 12.64 -3.05
CA SER A 167 -5.26 12.00 -1.98
C SER A 167 -4.44 11.59 -0.75
N ASN A 168 -3.10 11.52 -0.87
CA ASN A 168 -2.22 11.03 0.18
C ASN A 168 -1.32 12.15 0.73
N HIS A 169 -1.57 12.56 1.98
CA HIS A 169 -0.81 13.58 2.68
C HIS A 169 -0.13 13.03 3.93
N PRO A 170 1.09 13.47 4.27
CA PRO A 170 1.75 13.05 5.50
C PRO A 170 0.99 13.59 6.72
N ASN A 171 0.65 12.70 7.63
CA ASN A 171 0.00 13.03 8.89
C ASN A 171 0.93 13.84 9.80
N ASP A 172 0.37 14.62 10.74
CA ASP A 172 1.16 15.38 11.72
C ASP A 172 2.15 14.51 12.51
N CYS A 173 1.80 13.24 12.79
CA CYS A 173 2.71 12.31 13.46
C CYS A 173 3.98 12.00 12.67
N CYS A 174 4.02 12.21 11.35
CA CYS A 174 5.23 12.02 10.54
C CYS A 174 6.27 13.11 10.77
N TRP A 175 5.81 14.29 11.23
CA TRP A 175 6.60 15.48 11.48
C TRP A 175 7.09 15.62 12.92
N LYS A 176 6.68 14.71 13.81
CA LYS A 176 7.06 14.73 15.24
C LYS A 176 8.17 13.73 15.51
N LEU A 177 9.17 14.11 16.31
CA LEU A 177 10.14 13.14 16.84
C LEU A 177 9.52 12.40 18.03
N GLU A 178 9.81 11.10 18.13
CA GLU A 178 9.57 10.37 19.38
C GLU A 178 10.57 10.85 20.43
N GLN A 179 10.07 11.19 21.60
CA GLN A 179 10.96 11.35 22.73
C GLN A 179 11.54 9.98 23.09
N SER A 180 12.85 9.91 23.29
CA SER A 180 13.54 8.66 23.56
C SER A 180 13.05 7.96 24.85
N HIS A 181 12.56 8.72 25.83
CA HIS A 181 12.02 8.20 27.09
C HIS A 181 10.92 9.09 27.64
N CYS A 182 9.88 8.49 28.17
CA CYS A 182 8.90 9.20 28.98
C CYS A 182 9.48 9.44 30.38
N LYS A 183 9.45 10.69 30.85
CA LYS A 183 9.94 11.06 32.19
C LYS A 183 9.22 10.35 33.34
N GLU A 184 7.98 9.87 33.11
CA GLU A 184 7.17 9.22 34.15
C GLU A 184 7.33 7.69 34.14
N CYS A 185 7.59 7.07 33.00
CA CYS A 185 7.64 5.60 32.89
C CYS A 185 8.94 5.04 32.35
N ASP A 186 9.89 5.91 32.00
CA ASP A 186 11.18 5.54 31.37
C ASP A 186 11.05 4.64 30.12
N ARG A 187 9.91 4.74 29.43
CA ARG A 187 9.60 3.96 28.23
C ARG A 187 9.14 4.87 27.09
N ILE A 188 9.29 4.42 25.86
CA ILE A 188 8.88 5.16 24.66
C ILE A 188 7.39 4.92 24.41
N ASN A 189 6.58 5.98 24.47
CA ASN A 189 5.17 6.02 24.04
C ASN A 189 4.28 4.84 24.51
N VAL A 190 4.44 4.40 25.77
CA VAL A 190 3.71 3.25 26.32
C VAL A 190 2.34 3.62 26.88
N HIS A 191 2.12 4.87 27.27
CA HIS A 191 0.84 5.33 27.79
C HIS A 191 0.52 6.78 27.36
N SER A 192 -0.72 7.22 27.62
CA SER A 192 -1.23 8.54 27.22
C SER A 192 -0.45 9.75 27.80
N LYS A 193 0.38 9.54 28.80
CA LYS A 193 1.23 10.58 29.40
C LYS A 193 2.62 10.69 28.73
N CYS A 194 2.96 9.80 27.80
CA CYS A 194 4.16 9.94 26.99
C CYS A 194 3.99 11.15 26.06
N ILE A 195 4.83 12.18 26.27
CA ILE A 195 4.75 13.42 25.50
C ILE A 195 5.37 13.17 24.14
N GLU A 196 4.60 13.41 23.07
CA GLU A 196 5.12 13.50 21.71
C GLU A 196 6.00 14.75 21.59
N GLY A 197 7.08 14.67 20.78
CA GLY A 197 7.89 15.82 20.45
C GLY A 197 7.10 16.88 19.67
N GLU A 198 7.60 18.10 19.65
CA GLU A 198 7.03 19.17 18.83
C GLU A 198 7.08 18.81 17.35
N SER A 199 6.06 19.24 16.60
CA SER A 199 5.99 19.02 15.15
C SER A 199 6.94 19.98 14.43
N TYR A 200 7.72 19.46 13.49
CA TYR A 200 8.52 20.27 12.57
C TYR A 200 7.66 20.99 11.52
N LEU A 201 6.43 20.55 11.26
CA LEU A 201 5.59 21.05 10.17
C LEU A 201 5.46 22.59 10.13
N PRO A 202 5.17 23.29 11.24
CA PRO A 202 5.05 24.75 11.21
C PRO A 202 6.34 25.46 10.77
N ALA A 203 7.50 24.93 11.16
CA ALA A 203 8.79 25.50 10.78
C ALA A 203 9.16 25.23 9.31
N PHE A 204 8.50 24.26 8.66
CA PHE A 204 8.79 23.83 7.29
C PHE A 204 7.77 24.31 6.25
N GLU A 205 6.74 25.05 6.61
CA GLU A 205 5.66 25.49 5.70
C GLU A 205 6.21 26.12 4.40
N GLU A 206 7.27 26.94 4.49
CA GLU A 206 7.92 27.55 3.35
C GLU A 206 8.99 26.67 2.66
N ARG A 207 9.32 25.52 3.23
CA ARG A 207 10.37 24.60 2.74
C ARG A 207 9.86 23.18 2.50
N TYR A 208 8.57 23.01 2.56
CA TYR A 208 7.85 21.80 2.21
C TYR A 208 7.07 21.99 0.92
N SER A 209 7.07 20.98 0.07
CA SER A 209 6.16 20.88 -1.05
C SER A 209 5.63 19.45 -1.19
N HIS A 210 4.36 19.39 -1.47
CA HIS A 210 3.63 18.20 -1.86
C HIS A 210 3.53 18.22 -3.39
N LEU A 211 4.22 17.28 -4.05
CA LEU A 211 4.30 17.16 -5.51
C LEU A 211 3.82 15.77 -5.90
N THR A 212 2.83 15.68 -6.76
CA THR A 212 2.29 14.40 -7.18
C THR A 212 3.01 13.86 -8.41
N PHE A 213 3.10 12.54 -8.52
CA PHE A 213 3.63 11.95 -9.75
C PHE A 213 2.72 12.19 -10.96
N ARG A 214 1.40 12.18 -10.74
CA ARG A 214 0.41 12.32 -11.80
C ARG A 214 0.33 13.74 -12.35
N ASP A 215 0.22 14.74 -11.47
CA ASP A 215 -0.18 16.09 -11.87
C ASP A 215 1.01 17.08 -11.89
N ASP A 216 2.18 16.69 -11.32
CA ASP A 216 3.39 17.52 -11.31
C ASP A 216 4.54 16.84 -12.06
N ILE A 217 4.99 15.65 -11.64
CA ILE A 217 6.18 14.99 -12.19
C ILE A 217 5.96 14.55 -13.64
N LEU A 218 4.83 13.92 -13.95
CA LEU A 218 4.54 13.46 -15.32
C LEU A 218 4.40 14.62 -16.30
N PRO A 219 3.65 15.70 -16.02
CA PRO A 219 3.62 16.88 -16.88
C PRO A 219 5.01 17.52 -17.07
N TRP A 220 5.79 17.67 -16.00
CA TRP A 220 7.16 18.20 -16.09
C TRP A 220 8.06 17.32 -16.98
N LEU A 221 8.02 16.01 -16.87
CA LEU A 221 8.75 15.11 -17.76
C LEU A 221 8.38 15.30 -19.22
N LYS A 222 7.10 15.49 -19.52
CA LYS A 222 6.57 15.66 -20.88
C LYS A 222 6.87 17.02 -21.49
N SER A 223 6.63 18.09 -20.72
CA SER A 223 6.65 19.46 -21.25
C SER A 223 8.02 20.11 -21.13
N ASP A 224 8.84 19.68 -20.19
CA ASP A 224 10.11 20.32 -19.89
C ASP A 224 11.32 19.40 -20.12
N VAL A 225 11.37 18.21 -19.48
CA VAL A 225 12.53 17.33 -19.61
C VAL A 225 12.70 16.83 -21.04
N LEU A 226 11.66 16.24 -21.63
CA LEU A 226 11.74 15.61 -22.94
C LEU A 226 12.04 16.60 -24.07
N PRO A 227 11.40 17.78 -24.18
CA PRO A 227 11.65 18.72 -25.28
C PRO A 227 12.78 19.72 -25.01
N ASN A 228 12.97 20.17 -23.76
CA ASN A 228 13.78 21.35 -23.43
C ASN A 228 15.16 21.02 -22.86
N CYS A 229 15.32 19.92 -22.14
CA CYS A 229 16.60 19.51 -21.55
C CYS A 229 17.54 18.84 -22.58
N ARG A 230 17.54 19.27 -23.83
CA ARG A 230 18.45 18.90 -24.94
C ARG A 230 19.07 17.50 -24.80
N ILE A 231 18.25 16.50 -24.58
CA ILE A 231 18.67 15.10 -24.46
C ILE A 231 19.20 14.67 -25.83
N LYS A 232 20.51 14.71 -25.99
CA LYS A 232 21.20 14.25 -27.22
C LYS A 232 21.46 12.75 -27.21
N ASP A 233 21.46 12.15 -26.03
CA ASP A 233 21.70 10.71 -25.87
C ASP A 233 20.41 9.93 -26.10
N SER A 234 20.43 9.02 -27.09
CA SER A 234 19.27 8.23 -27.45
C SER A 234 18.80 7.27 -26.36
N TYR A 235 19.70 6.79 -25.50
CA TYR A 235 19.35 5.91 -24.38
C TYR A 235 18.66 6.70 -23.27
N LEU A 236 19.16 7.89 -22.95
CA LEU A 236 18.53 8.77 -21.98
C LEU A 236 17.14 9.19 -22.45
N GLN A 237 17.01 9.60 -23.73
CA GLN A 237 15.71 9.93 -24.33
C GLN A 237 14.74 8.75 -24.27
N SER A 238 15.19 7.54 -24.63
CA SER A 238 14.38 6.34 -24.55
C SER A 238 13.96 6.04 -23.11
N THR A 239 14.86 6.26 -22.13
CA THR A 239 14.54 6.09 -20.71
C THR A 239 13.45 7.04 -20.25
N VAL A 240 13.54 8.32 -20.64
CA VAL A 240 12.51 9.33 -20.31
C VAL A 240 11.18 8.96 -20.94
N VAL A 241 11.17 8.59 -22.23
CA VAL A 241 9.96 8.15 -22.93
C VAL A 241 9.32 6.94 -22.26
N GLN A 242 10.11 5.91 -21.92
CA GLN A 242 9.59 4.74 -21.24
C GLN A 242 9.09 5.07 -19.82
N TYR A 243 9.75 6.00 -19.12
CA TYR A 243 9.29 6.39 -17.79
C TYR A 243 7.99 7.18 -17.85
N ILE A 244 7.83 8.09 -18.80
CA ILE A 244 6.57 8.77 -19.08
C ILE A 244 5.46 7.75 -19.35
N ASP A 245 5.68 6.82 -20.29
CA ASP A 245 4.70 5.80 -20.65
C ASP A 245 4.36 4.88 -19.45
N HIS A 246 5.35 4.53 -18.62
CA HIS A 246 5.11 3.76 -17.39
C HIS A 246 4.20 4.54 -16.41
N LEU A 247 4.49 5.82 -16.16
CA LEU A 247 3.64 6.65 -15.29
C LEU A 247 2.23 6.81 -15.87
N GLU A 248 2.11 7.02 -17.19
CA GLU A 248 0.79 7.04 -17.86
C GLU A 248 0.03 5.72 -17.66
N GLY A 249 0.73 4.59 -17.70
CA GLY A 249 0.15 3.27 -17.40
C GLY A 249 -0.28 3.12 -15.96
N LEU A 250 0.55 3.59 -15.03
CA LEU A 250 0.26 3.54 -13.60
C LEU A 250 -1.01 4.36 -13.24
N PHE A 251 -1.24 5.46 -13.94
CA PHE A 251 -2.39 6.34 -13.73
C PHE A 251 -3.56 6.08 -14.69
N ASP A 252 -3.49 5.03 -15.51
CA ASP A 252 -4.49 4.65 -16.53
C ASP A 252 -4.83 5.76 -17.54
N ILE A 253 -3.84 6.57 -17.91
CA ILE A 253 -3.97 7.68 -18.85
C ILE A 253 -3.16 7.50 -20.16
N ARG A 254 -2.64 6.29 -20.42
CA ARG A 254 -2.04 5.97 -21.73
C ARG A 254 -3.04 6.24 -22.86
N GLU A 255 -2.59 6.80 -23.97
CA GLU A 255 -3.47 7.08 -25.11
C GLU A 255 -4.19 5.82 -25.62
N ILE A 256 -3.48 4.67 -25.59
CA ILE A 256 -4.07 3.37 -25.97
C ILE A 256 -5.20 2.95 -24.99
N ASN A 257 -5.01 3.17 -23.68
CA ASN A 257 -6.02 2.90 -22.67
C ASN A 257 -7.18 3.90 -22.79
N LYS A 258 -6.88 5.16 -23.04
CA LYS A 258 -7.90 6.21 -23.21
C LYS A 258 -8.84 5.88 -24.38
N LYS A 259 -8.31 5.47 -25.54
CA LYS A 259 -9.12 5.04 -26.67
C LYS A 259 -9.98 3.82 -26.31
N MET A 260 -9.38 2.82 -25.70
CA MET A 260 -10.13 1.63 -25.22
C MET A 260 -11.22 2.01 -24.23
N ASN A 261 -10.92 2.88 -23.25
CA ASN A 261 -11.89 3.32 -22.25
C ASN A 261 -13.05 4.10 -22.88
N MET A 262 -12.78 4.95 -23.90
CA MET A 262 -13.84 5.62 -24.65
C MET A 262 -14.75 4.62 -25.36
N GLU A 263 -14.20 3.61 -26.05
CA GLU A 263 -14.99 2.58 -26.71
C GLU A 263 -15.81 1.73 -25.72
N LEU A 264 -15.25 1.46 -24.54
CA LEU A 264 -15.97 0.77 -23.46
C LEU A 264 -17.10 1.62 -22.88
N GLN A 265 -16.86 2.92 -22.68
CA GLN A 265 -17.91 3.85 -22.25
C GLN A 265 -19.04 3.94 -23.27
N ASP A 266 -18.72 4.03 -24.55
CA ASP A 266 -19.72 4.06 -25.62
C ASP A 266 -20.52 2.73 -25.68
N TYR A 267 -19.84 1.60 -25.47
CA TYR A 267 -20.51 0.31 -25.33
C TYR A 267 -21.48 0.29 -24.14
N ILE A 268 -21.08 0.82 -22.98
CA ILE A 268 -21.96 0.93 -21.79
C ILE A 268 -23.18 1.82 -22.11
N LYS A 269 -22.96 2.99 -22.72
CA LYS A 269 -24.06 3.90 -23.11
C LYS A 269 -25.08 3.21 -24.03
N GLN A 270 -24.59 2.46 -25.05
CA GLN A 270 -25.43 1.70 -25.97
C GLN A 270 -26.21 0.60 -25.24
N THR A 271 -25.52 -0.15 -24.38
CA THR A 271 -26.15 -1.26 -23.62
C THR A 271 -27.22 -0.76 -22.65
N LEU A 272 -26.96 0.37 -21.99
CA LEU A 272 -27.90 1.02 -21.09
C LEU A 272 -28.95 1.87 -21.83
N LYS A 273 -28.89 1.96 -23.17
CA LYS A 273 -29.84 2.70 -24.01
C LYS A 273 -29.96 4.17 -23.58
N PHE A 274 -28.84 4.87 -23.50
CA PHE A 274 -28.84 6.28 -23.14
C PHE A 274 -29.77 7.09 -24.06
N GLU A 275 -30.51 8.00 -23.47
CA GLU A 275 -31.42 8.94 -24.12
C GLU A 275 -30.76 10.31 -24.32
N GLU A 276 -31.43 11.21 -25.05
CA GLU A 276 -30.96 12.59 -25.23
C GLU A 276 -30.98 13.45 -23.93
N LYS A 277 -31.68 12.96 -22.89
CA LYS A 277 -31.79 13.66 -21.59
C LYS A 277 -30.71 13.22 -20.62
N PRO A 278 -29.69 14.06 -20.36
CA PRO A 278 -28.57 13.68 -19.47
C PRO A 278 -29.01 13.33 -18.04
N GLU A 279 -30.08 13.94 -17.54
CA GLU A 279 -30.60 13.70 -16.19
C GLU A 279 -31.11 12.27 -16.03
N HIS A 280 -31.81 11.74 -17.04
CA HIS A 280 -32.30 10.36 -17.04
C HIS A 280 -31.13 9.38 -17.09
N ASN A 281 -30.14 9.65 -17.92
CA ASN A 281 -28.92 8.84 -18.03
C ASN A 281 -28.15 8.80 -16.70
N LEU A 282 -28.08 9.94 -16.01
CA LEU A 282 -27.42 10.03 -14.70
C LEU A 282 -28.12 9.16 -13.64
N VAL A 283 -29.45 9.19 -13.60
CA VAL A 283 -30.24 8.33 -12.70
C VAL A 283 -29.98 6.85 -13.02
N LEU A 284 -30.01 6.49 -14.31
CA LEU A 284 -29.77 5.12 -14.76
C LEU A 284 -28.36 4.63 -14.36
N VAL A 285 -27.32 5.46 -14.61
CA VAL A 285 -25.94 5.10 -14.24
C VAL A 285 -25.80 4.94 -12.72
N LYS A 286 -26.37 5.85 -11.92
CA LYS A 286 -26.34 5.74 -10.46
C LYS A 286 -27.03 4.46 -9.98
N SER A 287 -28.21 4.15 -10.51
CA SER A 287 -28.90 2.91 -10.17
C SER A 287 -28.05 1.67 -10.47
N LYS A 288 -27.38 1.62 -11.63
CA LYS A 288 -26.51 0.48 -11.97
C LYS A 288 -25.26 0.39 -11.11
N ILE A 289 -24.69 1.53 -10.71
CA ILE A 289 -23.59 1.57 -9.73
C ILE A 289 -24.06 1.00 -8.39
N ASP A 290 -25.24 1.37 -7.91
CA ASP A 290 -25.79 0.89 -6.64
C ASP A 290 -26.06 -0.63 -6.70
N ASP A 291 -26.59 -1.15 -7.81
CA ASP A 291 -26.79 -2.58 -8.01
C ASP A 291 -25.48 -3.36 -8.02
N LEU A 292 -24.45 -2.87 -8.72
CA LEU A 292 -23.11 -3.45 -8.71
C LEU A 292 -22.47 -3.42 -7.32
N ASN A 293 -22.64 -2.33 -6.59
CA ASN A 293 -22.12 -2.22 -5.21
C ASN A 293 -22.80 -3.23 -4.26
N LYS A 294 -24.11 -3.51 -4.43
CA LYS A 294 -24.79 -4.59 -3.68
C LYS A 294 -24.10 -5.94 -3.94
N VAL A 295 -23.79 -6.26 -5.21
CA VAL A 295 -23.09 -7.49 -5.60
C VAL A 295 -21.70 -7.55 -4.97
N ILE A 296 -20.92 -6.46 -5.06
CA ILE A 296 -19.58 -6.35 -4.47
C ILE A 296 -19.63 -6.57 -2.96
N ASN A 297 -20.61 -5.98 -2.27
CA ASN A 297 -20.79 -6.14 -0.83
C ASN A 297 -21.10 -7.59 -0.44
N GLN A 298 -21.95 -8.29 -1.22
CA GLN A 298 -22.21 -9.71 -1.00
C GLN A 298 -20.97 -10.58 -1.24
N LEU A 299 -20.20 -10.31 -2.28
CA LEU A 299 -18.94 -11.01 -2.55
C LEU A 299 -17.91 -10.77 -1.44
N ASN A 300 -17.81 -9.55 -0.92
CA ASN A 300 -16.94 -9.23 0.20
C ASN A 300 -17.36 -9.98 1.47
N SER A 301 -18.67 -10.03 1.75
CA SER A 301 -19.21 -10.80 2.87
C SER A 301 -18.93 -12.30 2.72
N LEU A 302 -19.10 -12.84 1.51
CA LEU A 302 -18.79 -14.24 1.20
C LEU A 302 -17.27 -14.51 1.36
N LYS A 303 -16.42 -13.61 0.86
CA LYS A 303 -14.97 -13.69 1.03
C LYS A 303 -14.59 -13.75 2.51
N GLU A 304 -15.17 -12.89 3.35
CA GLU A 304 -14.91 -12.89 4.78
C GLU A 304 -15.34 -14.20 5.47
N ARG A 305 -16.50 -14.74 5.08
CA ARG A 305 -16.95 -16.05 5.58
C ARG A 305 -16.00 -17.16 5.16
N THR A 306 -15.63 -17.21 3.89
CA THR A 306 -14.69 -18.22 3.37
C THR A 306 -13.31 -18.12 4.02
N GLU A 307 -12.83 -16.91 4.29
CA GLU A 307 -11.59 -16.72 5.07
C GLU A 307 -11.74 -17.25 6.50
N ASN A 308 -12.88 -17.02 7.15
CA ASN A 308 -13.16 -17.58 8.49
C ASN A 308 -13.17 -19.11 8.48
N ASP A 309 -13.82 -19.70 7.47
CA ASP A 309 -13.87 -21.17 7.31
C ASP A 309 -12.44 -21.73 7.12
N CYS A 310 -11.57 -21.05 6.38
CA CYS A 310 -10.16 -21.44 6.25
C CYS A 310 -9.42 -21.43 7.62
N TRP A 311 -9.63 -20.37 8.42
CA TRP A 311 -9.02 -20.28 9.74
C TRP A 311 -9.49 -21.40 10.68
N GLU A 312 -10.79 -21.68 10.71
CA GLU A 312 -11.36 -22.77 11.51
C GLU A 312 -10.85 -24.13 11.05
N LEU A 313 -10.78 -24.35 9.72
CA LEU A 313 -10.20 -25.57 9.14
C LEU A 313 -8.74 -25.76 9.60
N TRP A 314 -7.91 -24.74 9.47
CA TRP A 314 -6.50 -24.79 9.87
C TRP A 314 -6.33 -25.05 11.37
N GLN A 315 -7.16 -24.43 12.19
CA GLN A 315 -7.16 -24.65 13.64
C GLN A 315 -7.48 -26.13 13.97
N ASN A 316 -8.48 -26.71 13.32
CA ASN A 316 -8.85 -28.11 13.52
C ASN A 316 -7.77 -29.07 13.01
N GLN A 317 -7.16 -28.75 11.85
CA GLN A 317 -6.03 -29.50 11.32
C GLN A 317 -4.82 -29.47 12.25
N LEU A 318 -4.50 -28.31 12.86
CA LEU A 318 -3.41 -28.22 13.85
C LEU A 318 -3.67 -29.06 15.09
N ARG A 319 -4.91 -29.08 15.59
CA ARG A 319 -5.28 -29.96 16.74
C ARG A 319 -5.11 -31.45 16.42
N THR A 320 -5.34 -31.83 15.17
CA THR A 320 -5.18 -33.21 14.69
C THR A 320 -3.71 -33.55 14.42
N ASP A 321 -3.00 -32.66 13.72
CA ASP A 321 -1.61 -32.91 13.31
C ASP A 321 -0.60 -32.77 14.47
N PHE A 322 -0.92 -31.91 15.46
CA PHE A 322 -0.04 -31.60 16.61
C PHE A 322 -0.81 -31.60 17.92
N PRO A 323 -1.37 -32.78 18.36
CA PRO A 323 -2.26 -32.88 19.53
C PRO A 323 -1.57 -32.57 20.87
N HIS A 324 -0.25 -32.58 20.88
CA HIS A 324 0.56 -32.32 22.10
C HIS A 324 0.85 -30.83 22.30
N TYR A 325 0.58 -29.98 21.32
CA TYR A 325 0.74 -28.54 21.48
C TYR A 325 -0.58 -27.82 21.77
N LYS A 326 -0.47 -26.72 22.50
CA LYS A 326 -1.59 -25.79 22.66
C LYS A 326 -1.78 -24.99 21.38
N VAL A 327 -2.94 -25.19 20.74
CA VAL A 327 -3.30 -24.41 19.53
C VAL A 327 -3.72 -23.00 19.93
N ILE A 328 -3.22 -22.00 19.23
CA ILE A 328 -3.60 -20.58 19.39
C ILE A 328 -5.01 -20.41 18.84
N ASP A 329 -5.91 -19.80 19.63
CA ASP A 329 -7.27 -19.52 19.21
C ASP A 329 -7.31 -18.34 18.22
N CYS A 330 -8.10 -18.50 17.16
CA CYS A 330 -8.23 -17.48 16.11
C CYS A 330 -9.17 -16.33 16.49
N LYS A 331 -9.89 -16.44 17.60
CA LYS A 331 -10.82 -15.41 18.09
C LYS A 331 -10.22 -14.71 19.30
N ASP A 332 -9.56 -13.58 19.06
CA ASP A 332 -9.27 -12.64 20.14
C ASP A 332 -10.44 -11.64 20.22
N GLU A 333 -11.41 -11.92 21.08
CA GLU A 333 -12.61 -11.08 21.28
C GLU A 333 -12.29 -9.72 21.92
N SER A 334 -11.05 -9.49 22.34
CA SER A 334 -10.68 -8.30 23.13
C SER A 334 -10.25 -7.08 22.31
N LYS A 335 -10.08 -7.19 20.99
CA LYS A 335 -9.60 -6.08 20.15
C LYS A 335 -10.52 -5.80 18.96
N LYS A 336 -10.88 -4.51 18.77
CA LYS A 336 -11.69 -4.03 17.64
C LYS A 336 -11.07 -4.29 16.25
N ASN A 337 -9.77 -4.58 16.16
CA ASN A 337 -9.09 -5.11 14.99
C ASN A 337 -8.92 -6.61 15.21
N ILE A 338 -9.74 -7.42 14.56
CA ILE A 338 -9.67 -8.87 14.61
C ILE A 338 -8.39 -9.29 13.88
N LEU A 339 -7.31 -9.41 14.62
CA LEU A 339 -6.11 -10.10 14.16
C LEU A 339 -6.47 -11.55 13.98
N ARG A 340 -6.51 -12.02 12.74
CA ARG A 340 -6.77 -13.42 12.43
C ARG A 340 -5.45 -14.16 12.45
N LYS A 341 -5.29 -15.05 13.40
CA LYS A 341 -4.10 -15.86 13.57
C LYS A 341 -4.44 -17.28 14.01
N VAL A 342 -3.64 -18.23 13.59
CA VAL A 342 -3.70 -19.62 14.03
C VAL A 342 -2.30 -20.18 14.08
N GLY A 343 -2.03 -21.05 15.07
CA GLY A 343 -0.70 -21.64 15.23
C GLY A 343 -0.64 -22.50 16.47
N VAL A 344 0.58 -22.82 16.88
CA VAL A 344 0.85 -23.59 18.09
C VAL A 344 1.80 -22.84 19.02
N ILE A 345 1.64 -23.09 20.32
CA ILE A 345 2.57 -22.65 21.34
C ILE A 345 3.50 -23.82 21.64
N ILE A 346 4.80 -23.59 21.52
CA ILE A 346 5.84 -24.57 21.84
C ILE A 346 6.48 -24.18 23.17
N GLU A 347 6.50 -25.12 24.09
CA GLU A 347 7.16 -24.97 25.40
C GLU A 347 8.23 -26.06 25.52
N THR A 348 9.49 -25.68 25.66
CA THR A 348 10.61 -26.61 25.80
C THR A 348 11.68 -26.00 26.71
N ASN A 349 12.22 -26.80 27.66
CA ASN A 349 13.26 -26.38 28.59
C ASN A 349 12.99 -25.06 29.32
N GLY A 350 11.71 -24.79 29.65
CA GLY A 350 11.31 -23.51 30.27
C GLY A 350 11.20 -22.33 29.32
N LEU A 351 11.45 -22.53 28.03
CA LEU A 351 11.30 -21.56 26.98
C LEU A 351 9.91 -21.65 26.34
N LYS A 352 9.36 -20.52 25.93
CA LYS A 352 8.02 -20.47 25.34
C LYS A 352 7.99 -19.52 24.15
N PHE A 353 7.52 -20.01 23.01
CA PHE A 353 7.36 -19.23 21.77
C PHE A 353 6.20 -19.79 20.94
N SER A 354 5.83 -19.11 19.88
CA SER A 354 4.74 -19.52 19.00
C SER A 354 5.21 -19.70 17.56
N VAL A 355 4.66 -20.73 16.91
CA VAL A 355 4.78 -20.90 15.45
C VAL A 355 3.39 -20.71 14.87
N LEU A 356 3.20 -19.63 14.10
CA LEU A 356 1.86 -19.20 13.71
C LEU A 356 1.81 -18.58 12.33
N ILE A 357 0.61 -18.50 11.81
CA ILE A 357 0.23 -17.73 10.61
C ILE A 357 -0.76 -16.66 11.04
N GLU A 358 -0.59 -15.46 10.50
CA GLU A 358 -1.38 -14.28 10.87
C GLU A 358 -1.72 -13.46 9.63
N LYS A 359 -2.84 -12.73 9.66
CA LYS A 359 -3.26 -11.81 8.63
C LYS A 359 -3.57 -10.45 9.22
N GLU A 360 -2.83 -9.44 8.79
CA GLU A 360 -3.20 -8.03 8.93
C GLU A 360 -3.78 -7.52 7.60
N VAL A 361 -2.98 -6.93 6.73
CA VAL A 361 -3.29 -6.63 5.33
C VAL A 361 -2.97 -7.83 4.45
N ASN A 362 -1.77 -8.36 4.61
CA ASN A 362 -1.29 -9.57 3.95
C ASN A 362 -1.21 -10.72 4.95
N ILE A 363 -1.17 -11.94 4.41
CA ILE A 363 -1.00 -13.15 5.21
C ILE A 363 0.47 -13.53 5.28
N TYR A 364 0.95 -13.82 6.48
CA TYR A 364 2.34 -14.20 6.74
C TYR A 364 2.41 -15.26 7.84
N TYR A 365 3.49 -16.02 7.89
CA TYR A 365 3.73 -17.08 8.85
C TYR A 365 5.16 -17.01 9.38
N GLY A 366 5.37 -17.56 10.56
CA GLY A 366 6.70 -17.54 11.15
C GLY A 366 6.76 -17.99 12.59
N ILE A 367 7.88 -17.69 13.24
CA ILE A 367 8.13 -17.95 14.66
C ILE A 367 8.01 -16.63 15.41
N GLY A 368 6.93 -16.50 16.17
CA GLY A 368 6.61 -15.30 16.95
C GLY A 368 7.15 -15.37 18.37
N ARG A 369 7.50 -14.21 18.93
CA ARG A 369 7.81 -14.08 20.34
C ARG A 369 6.52 -14.23 21.14
N HIS A 370 6.57 -15.03 22.20
CA HIS A 370 5.41 -15.14 23.11
C HIS A 370 5.50 -14.04 24.15
N TYR A 371 4.59 -13.06 24.08
CA TYR A 371 4.45 -12.04 25.10
C TYR A 371 3.35 -12.46 26.08
N SER A 372 3.70 -12.77 27.31
CA SER A 372 2.76 -12.70 28.43
C SER A 372 2.72 -11.24 28.92
N SER A 373 1.59 -10.83 29.50
CA SER A 373 1.35 -9.45 29.94
C SER A 373 2.37 -8.90 30.97
N GLU A 374 3.32 -9.68 31.45
CA GLU A 374 4.16 -9.30 32.56
C GLU A 374 5.68 -9.50 32.40
N THR A 375 6.17 -10.26 31.40
CA THR A 375 7.63 -10.39 31.23
C THR A 375 7.99 -10.95 29.84
N ILE A 376 9.07 -10.42 29.22
CA ILE A 376 9.78 -11.09 28.12
C ILE A 376 10.42 -12.35 28.71
N ILE A 377 9.79 -13.49 28.51
CA ILE A 377 10.33 -14.74 29.00
C ILE A 377 11.25 -15.31 27.93
N THR A 378 12.53 -15.24 28.18
CA THR A 378 13.65 -15.93 27.54
C THR A 378 13.74 -15.84 26.01
N ASP A 379 14.87 -15.33 25.56
CA ASP A 379 15.22 -15.29 24.14
C ASP A 379 15.49 -16.72 23.64
N VAL A 380 14.75 -17.18 22.65
CA VAL A 380 14.94 -18.47 21.98
C VAL A 380 15.70 -18.34 20.66
N SER A 381 16.37 -17.21 20.44
CA SER A 381 17.07 -16.92 19.19
C SER A 381 18.03 -18.05 18.79
N ASP A 382 18.81 -18.57 19.73
CA ASP A 382 19.80 -19.62 19.47
C ASP A 382 19.14 -20.96 19.08
N LEU A 383 17.93 -21.24 19.59
CA LEU A 383 17.18 -22.44 19.29
C LEU A 383 16.54 -22.40 17.90
N VAL A 384 16.01 -21.23 17.50
CA VAL A 384 15.24 -21.10 16.26
C VAL A 384 16.08 -20.57 15.07
N ALA A 385 17.24 -19.96 15.33
CA ALA A 385 18.12 -19.45 14.28
C ALA A 385 18.54 -20.52 13.26
N PRO A 386 18.96 -21.75 13.66
CA PRO A 386 19.31 -22.79 12.70
C PRO A 386 18.16 -23.14 11.74
N VAL A 387 16.92 -23.21 12.24
CA VAL A 387 15.74 -23.49 11.41
C VAL A 387 15.47 -22.36 10.42
N LEU A 388 15.56 -21.12 10.88
CA LEU A 388 15.29 -19.95 10.04
C LEU A 388 16.38 -19.74 8.99
N ASP A 389 17.62 -20.03 9.32
CA ASP A 389 18.77 -19.91 8.41
C ASP A 389 18.71 -21.02 7.33
N GLU A 390 18.36 -22.27 7.70
CA GLU A 390 18.18 -23.37 6.75
C GLU A 390 17.04 -23.10 5.76
N LEU A 391 15.90 -22.59 6.24
CA LEU A 391 14.74 -22.31 5.39
C LEU A 391 14.86 -21.04 4.54
N SER A 392 15.80 -20.16 4.84
CA SER A 392 16.13 -18.90 4.17
C SER A 392 14.96 -17.91 3.93
N GLY A 393 15.26 -16.64 3.76
CA GLY A 393 14.30 -15.60 3.36
C GLY A 393 13.22 -15.24 4.40
N PHE A 394 13.47 -15.53 5.69
CA PHE A 394 12.67 -15.02 6.80
C PHE A 394 13.21 -13.65 7.24
N GLU A 395 12.29 -12.67 7.41
CA GLU A 395 12.60 -11.36 7.97
C GLU A 395 12.48 -11.39 9.48
N ARG A 396 13.30 -10.59 10.19
CA ARG A 396 13.30 -10.52 11.67
C ARG A 396 12.78 -9.15 12.13
N THR A 397 11.98 -9.16 13.20
CA THR A 397 11.47 -7.95 13.84
C THR A 397 11.51 -8.09 15.36
N GLU A 398 11.13 -7.04 16.08
CA GLU A 398 10.98 -7.12 17.55
C GLU A 398 9.89 -8.10 18.01
N TRP A 399 8.88 -8.38 17.15
CA TRP A 399 7.75 -9.29 17.42
C TRP A 399 7.97 -10.72 16.91
N TRP A 400 8.91 -10.90 15.96
CA TRP A 400 9.15 -12.15 15.25
C TRP A 400 10.64 -12.52 15.28
N TYR A 401 10.92 -13.75 15.63
CA TYR A 401 12.26 -14.33 15.39
C TYR A 401 12.51 -14.48 13.89
N GLY A 402 11.46 -14.82 13.14
CA GLY A 402 11.47 -14.83 11.68
C GLY A 402 10.05 -14.99 11.14
N TRP A 403 9.72 -14.20 10.09
CA TRP A 403 8.44 -14.26 9.41
C TRP A 403 8.60 -14.14 7.89
N LYS A 404 7.61 -14.66 7.14
CA LYS A 404 7.60 -14.64 5.68
C LYS A 404 6.17 -14.59 5.14
N TYR A 405 5.95 -13.89 4.04
CA TYR A 405 4.66 -13.86 3.38
C TYR A 405 4.24 -15.23 2.83
N THR A 406 2.95 -15.47 2.80
CA THR A 406 2.32 -16.67 2.24
C THR A 406 0.96 -16.32 1.61
N SER A 407 0.20 -17.34 1.20
CA SER A 407 -1.17 -17.22 0.69
C SER A 407 -2.08 -18.22 1.40
N PHE A 408 -3.40 -18.05 1.26
CA PHE A 408 -4.36 -19.05 1.77
C PHE A 408 -4.18 -20.42 1.14
N GLU A 409 -3.75 -20.51 -0.12
CA GLU A 409 -3.51 -21.79 -0.81
C GLU A 409 -2.37 -22.60 -0.17
N ASN A 410 -1.31 -21.93 0.27
CA ASN A 410 -0.09 -22.57 0.75
C ASN A 410 0.15 -22.39 2.26
N GLY A 411 -0.65 -21.56 2.93
CA GLY A 411 -0.42 -21.12 4.29
C GLY A 411 -0.30 -22.26 5.28
N TYR A 412 -1.28 -23.14 5.31
CA TYR A 412 -1.28 -24.28 6.22
C TYR A 412 -0.11 -25.24 6.00
N MET A 413 0.18 -25.59 4.73
CA MET A 413 1.30 -26.49 4.41
C MET A 413 2.64 -25.90 4.86
N ARG A 414 2.85 -24.61 4.66
CA ARG A 414 4.06 -23.90 5.10
C ARG A 414 4.16 -23.82 6.60
N LEU A 415 3.06 -23.50 7.28
CA LEU A 415 2.99 -23.50 8.74
C LEU A 415 3.31 -24.89 9.33
N LYS A 416 2.68 -25.94 8.79
CA LYS A 416 2.91 -27.34 9.21
C LYS A 416 4.36 -27.76 8.99
N ALA A 417 4.97 -27.39 7.87
CA ALA A 417 6.37 -27.65 7.60
C ALA A 417 7.28 -26.94 8.60
N LEU A 418 7.03 -25.66 8.88
CA LEU A 418 7.81 -24.88 9.84
C LEU A 418 7.71 -25.48 11.26
N ILE A 419 6.51 -25.89 11.71
CA ILE A 419 6.34 -26.53 13.02
C ILE A 419 7.20 -27.79 13.11
N LYS A 420 7.18 -28.64 12.08
CA LYS A 420 7.98 -29.89 12.06
C LYS A 420 9.49 -29.65 12.10
N GLU A 421 9.98 -28.62 11.41
CA GLU A 421 11.42 -28.29 11.48
C GLU A 421 11.81 -27.75 12.85
N VAL A 422 10.96 -26.95 13.47
CA VAL A 422 11.17 -26.48 14.85
C VAL A 422 11.13 -27.66 15.84
N GLU A 423 10.21 -28.61 15.67
CA GLU A 423 10.17 -29.82 16.51
C GLU A 423 11.49 -30.59 16.47
N LYS A 424 12.05 -30.80 15.28
CA LYS A 424 13.34 -31.50 15.13
C LYS A 424 14.46 -30.78 15.89
N SER A 425 14.50 -29.45 15.82
CA SER A 425 15.52 -28.65 16.52
C SER A 425 15.33 -28.60 18.03
N CYS A 426 14.08 -28.79 18.52
CA CYS A 426 13.80 -28.84 19.96
C CYS A 426 14.08 -30.21 20.59
N MET A 427 14.20 -31.28 19.78
CA MET A 427 14.44 -32.66 20.27
C MET A 427 15.93 -33.03 20.33
N VAL A 428 16.80 -32.15 19.82
CA VAL A 428 18.25 -32.29 19.93
C VAL A 428 18.78 -31.53 21.15
#